data_a09c373a9daa576187eddcfab4e4645b
#
_entry.id   a09c373a9daa576187eddcfab4e4645b
#
_cell.length_a   1.000
_cell.length_b   1.000
_cell.length_c   1.000
_cell.angle_alpha   90.00
_cell.angle_beta   90.00
_cell.angle_gamma   90.00
#
_symmetry.space_group_name_H-M   'P 1'
#
loop_
_entity.id
_entity.type
_entity.pdbx_description
1 polymer ?
#
loop_
_entity_poly.entity_id
_entity_poly.type
_entity_poly.pdbx_seq_one_letter_code
_entity_poly.pdbx_strand_id
1 'polypeptide(L)'
;ARCDGSSLLIDCGEGTQEALKEKGWSPKPIDVICFTHYHADHISGLPGLLLTMGNAERTEPVTLIGPKGLERVVNALRTIAPELPFQLKFIELEENRHQFHIGPYVIDAYRVNHNVACYGYSISIPRAGRFDVERAKAQNVPMKAWSRLQKGETLELDGVTYTPDMVLGPDRKGLKVTYCTDTRPVPVIAEYAEHADL
;
A
#
# COMPACT_ATOMS: atom_id res chain seq x y z
N ALA A 1 6.99 3.12 -0.14
CA ALA A 1 7.38 1.71 -0.30
C ALA A 1 7.25 1.29 -1.76
N ARG A 2 8.07 0.32 -2.21
CA ARG A 2 8.03 -0.24 -3.57
C ARG A 2 8.14 -1.76 -3.49
N CYS A 3 7.26 -2.47 -4.18
CA CYS A 3 7.26 -3.93 -4.24
C CYS A 3 6.61 -4.42 -5.54
N ASP A 4 7.23 -5.38 -6.22
CA ASP A 4 6.67 -6.08 -7.39
C ASP A 4 6.09 -5.15 -8.48
N GLY A 5 6.78 -4.06 -8.77
CA GLY A 5 6.34 -3.06 -9.75
C GLY A 5 5.33 -2.04 -9.21
N SER A 6 4.76 -2.24 -8.03
CA SER A 6 3.87 -1.31 -7.34
C SER A 6 4.63 -0.34 -6.44
N SER A 7 4.09 0.84 -6.22
CA SER A 7 4.62 1.81 -5.26
C SER A 7 3.49 2.35 -4.36
N LEU A 8 3.83 2.56 -3.10
CA LEU A 8 2.97 3.22 -2.11
C LEU A 8 3.67 4.48 -1.61
N LEU A 9 2.94 5.59 -1.63
CA LEU A 9 3.37 6.89 -1.11
C LEU A 9 2.60 7.21 0.19
N ILE A 10 3.27 7.81 1.16
CA ILE A 10 2.61 8.41 2.33
C ILE A 10 2.84 9.91 2.26
N ASP A 11 1.76 10.65 2.30
CA ASP A 11 1.66 12.09 2.07
C ASP A 11 2.19 12.56 0.70
N CYS A 12 1.76 13.72 0.28
CA CYS A 12 2.12 14.34 -0.98
C CYS A 12 2.13 15.86 -0.82
N GLY A 13 3.07 16.38 -0.04
CA GLY A 13 3.28 17.81 0.12
C GLY A 13 3.92 18.46 -1.09
N GLU A 14 4.16 19.76 -1.00
CA GLU A 14 4.92 20.49 -2.00
C GLU A 14 6.33 19.89 -2.14
N GLY A 15 6.87 19.92 -3.34
CA GLY A 15 8.19 19.37 -3.62
C GLY A 15 8.24 17.85 -3.81
N THR A 16 7.14 17.08 -3.57
CA THR A 16 7.10 15.63 -3.76
C THR A 16 7.54 15.22 -5.17
N GLN A 17 7.13 15.94 -6.21
CA GLN A 17 7.51 15.66 -7.59
C GLN A 17 9.02 15.83 -7.81
N GLU A 18 9.62 16.91 -7.29
CA GLU A 18 11.06 17.15 -7.39
C GLU A 18 11.85 16.09 -6.63
N ALA A 19 11.42 15.73 -5.42
CA ALA A 19 12.06 14.69 -4.64
C ALA A 19 12.05 13.32 -5.36
N LEU A 20 10.95 12.97 -6.01
CA LEU A 20 10.85 11.74 -6.82
C LEU A 20 11.83 11.81 -8.01
N LYS A 21 11.88 12.93 -8.71
CA LYS A 21 12.76 13.15 -9.86
C LYS A 21 14.23 13.09 -9.46
N GLU A 22 14.63 13.75 -8.38
CA GLU A 22 16.00 13.73 -7.86
C GLU A 22 16.46 12.30 -7.49
N LYS A 23 15.53 11.48 -6.98
CA LYS A 23 15.79 10.07 -6.69
C LYS A 23 15.72 9.16 -7.92
N GLY A 24 15.40 9.68 -9.09
CA GLY A 24 15.19 8.90 -10.31
C GLY A 24 13.98 7.95 -10.21
N TRP A 25 12.99 8.28 -9.39
CA TRP A 25 11.80 7.45 -9.20
C TRP A 25 10.65 7.93 -10.06
N SER A 26 10.15 7.05 -10.92
CA SER A 26 8.93 7.33 -11.68
C SER A 26 7.72 7.37 -10.75
N PRO A 27 6.81 8.35 -10.91
CA PRO A 27 5.54 8.36 -10.21
C PRO A 27 4.51 7.39 -10.82
N LYS A 28 4.72 6.92 -12.05
CA LYS A 28 3.77 6.04 -12.77
C LYS A 28 3.35 4.80 -11.95
N PRO A 29 4.24 4.08 -11.24
CA PRO A 29 3.86 2.87 -10.50
C PRO A 29 3.24 3.15 -9.12
N ILE A 30 2.87 4.38 -8.78
CA ILE A 30 2.21 4.67 -7.51
C ILE A 30 0.75 4.23 -7.58
N ASP A 31 0.43 3.13 -6.92
CA ASP A 31 -0.91 2.54 -6.89
C ASP A 31 -1.72 3.00 -5.68
N VAL A 32 -1.02 3.39 -4.60
CA VAL A 32 -1.63 3.79 -3.34
C VAL A 32 -0.98 5.05 -2.82
N ILE A 33 -1.79 6.02 -2.39
CA ILE A 33 -1.34 7.21 -1.65
C ILE A 33 -2.13 7.26 -0.34
N CYS A 34 -1.41 7.22 0.79
CA CYS A 34 -1.98 7.34 2.11
C CYS A 34 -1.75 8.76 2.63
N PHE A 35 -2.79 9.44 3.09
CA PHE A 35 -2.68 10.76 3.71
C PHE A 35 -2.81 10.64 5.23
N THR A 36 -1.83 11.17 5.94
CA THR A 36 -1.89 11.24 7.41
C THR A 36 -2.96 12.23 7.85
N HIS A 37 -3.00 13.41 7.23
CA HIS A 37 -4.00 14.47 7.43
C HIS A 37 -3.94 15.48 6.25
N TYR A 38 -4.69 16.58 6.35
CA TYR A 38 -4.88 17.50 5.22
C TYR A 38 -4.28 18.91 5.46
N HIS A 39 -3.23 19.04 6.27
CA HIS A 39 -2.44 20.27 6.24
C HIS A 39 -1.71 20.42 4.90
N ALA A 40 -1.45 21.64 4.48
CA ALA A 40 -0.97 21.90 3.13
C ALA A 40 0.35 21.19 2.81
N ASP A 41 1.28 21.18 3.74
CA ASP A 41 2.58 20.52 3.63
C ASP A 41 2.51 18.98 3.49
N HIS A 42 1.32 18.38 3.66
CA HIS A 42 1.07 16.95 3.48
C HIS A 42 0.26 16.60 2.23
N ILE A 43 -0.43 17.57 1.59
CA ILE A 43 -1.33 17.26 0.47
C ILE A 43 -1.23 18.20 -0.73
N SER A 44 -0.61 19.38 -0.58
CA SER A 44 -0.62 20.42 -1.63
C SER A 44 0.08 20.01 -2.93
N GLY A 45 0.99 19.05 -2.90
CA GLY A 45 1.66 18.51 -4.08
C GLY A 45 0.83 17.54 -4.92
N LEU A 46 -0.32 17.07 -4.39
CA LEU A 46 -1.12 16.03 -5.03
C LEU A 46 -1.60 16.39 -6.45
N PRO A 47 -2.16 17.59 -6.75
CA PRO A 47 -2.63 17.91 -8.10
C PRO A 47 -1.53 17.79 -9.15
N GLY A 48 -0.35 18.32 -8.84
CA GLY A 48 0.82 18.23 -9.71
C GLY A 48 1.32 16.80 -9.91
N LEU A 49 1.34 16.01 -8.84
CA LEU A 49 1.72 14.60 -8.92
C LEU A 49 0.76 13.80 -9.82
N LEU A 50 -0.56 13.99 -9.67
CA LEU A 50 -1.56 13.31 -10.49
C LEU A 50 -1.42 13.65 -11.97
N LEU A 51 -1.17 14.93 -12.30
CA LEU A 51 -0.89 15.35 -13.69
C LEU A 51 0.39 14.69 -14.23
N THR A 52 1.45 14.63 -13.43
CA THR A 52 2.70 13.96 -13.82
C THR A 52 2.49 12.46 -14.07
N MET A 53 1.67 11.80 -13.25
CA MET A 53 1.29 10.40 -13.46
C MET A 53 0.51 10.22 -14.78
N GLY A 54 -0.44 11.12 -15.07
CA GLY A 54 -1.19 11.11 -16.33
C GLY A 54 -0.28 11.33 -17.54
N ASN A 55 0.65 12.29 -17.47
CA ASN A 55 1.64 12.55 -18.52
C ASN A 55 2.63 11.38 -18.72
N ALA A 56 2.80 10.53 -17.72
CA ALA A 56 3.57 9.29 -17.82
C ALA A 56 2.73 8.12 -18.37
N GLU A 57 1.58 8.42 -18.97
CA GLU A 57 0.66 7.44 -19.59
C GLU A 57 0.17 6.38 -18.58
N ARG A 58 -0.11 6.78 -17.35
CA ARG A 58 -0.81 5.92 -16.40
C ARG A 58 -2.30 5.85 -16.74
N THR A 59 -2.86 4.65 -16.80
CA THR A 59 -4.29 4.39 -17.02
C THR A 59 -4.93 3.60 -15.89
N GLU A 60 -4.12 2.91 -15.09
CA GLU A 60 -4.57 2.09 -13.95
C GLU A 60 -5.07 2.99 -12.81
N PRO A 61 -6.13 2.58 -12.10
CA PRO A 61 -6.66 3.35 -10.96
C PRO A 61 -5.61 3.59 -9.87
N VAL A 62 -5.75 4.71 -9.16
CA VAL A 62 -4.96 5.06 -7.96
C VAL A 62 -5.89 5.05 -6.75
N THR A 63 -5.49 4.34 -5.70
CA THR A 63 -6.23 4.31 -4.45
C THR A 63 -5.68 5.37 -3.49
N LEU A 64 -6.55 6.25 -3.01
CA LEU A 64 -6.25 7.27 -2.02
C LEU A 64 -6.88 6.85 -0.69
N ILE A 65 -6.09 6.85 0.38
CA ILE A 65 -6.53 6.52 1.74
C ILE A 65 -6.27 7.73 2.63
N GLY A 66 -7.21 8.12 3.45
CA GLY A 66 -7.00 9.24 4.37
C GLY A 66 -8.19 9.49 5.30
N PRO A 67 -8.08 10.44 6.22
CA PRO A 67 -9.16 10.80 7.13
C PRO A 67 -10.47 11.12 6.42
N LYS A 68 -11.58 11.07 7.14
CA LYS A 68 -12.91 11.47 6.65
C LYS A 68 -12.88 12.83 5.93
N GLY A 69 -13.54 12.92 4.79
CA GLY A 69 -13.55 14.09 3.91
C GLY A 69 -12.46 14.09 2.83
N LEU A 70 -11.76 12.96 2.65
CA LEU A 70 -10.70 12.79 1.65
C LEU A 70 -11.18 13.14 0.24
N GLU A 71 -12.30 12.56 -0.19
CA GLU A 71 -12.83 12.78 -1.54
C GLU A 71 -13.14 14.27 -1.78
N ARG A 72 -13.76 14.93 -0.80
CA ARG A 72 -14.07 16.37 -0.88
C ARG A 72 -12.80 17.22 -1.01
N VAL A 73 -11.79 16.96 -0.18
CA VAL A 73 -10.53 17.70 -0.20
C VAL A 73 -9.78 17.50 -1.52
N VAL A 74 -9.64 16.26 -1.95
CA VAL A 74 -8.94 15.93 -3.21
C VAL A 74 -9.65 16.55 -4.41
N ASN A 75 -10.99 16.46 -4.48
CA ASN A 75 -11.75 17.06 -5.58
C ASN A 75 -11.67 18.59 -5.58
N ALA A 76 -11.58 19.24 -4.42
CA ALA A 76 -11.34 20.68 -4.34
C ALA A 76 -9.94 21.07 -4.87
N LEU A 77 -8.91 20.35 -4.45
CA LEU A 77 -7.54 20.58 -4.91
C LEU A 77 -7.38 20.35 -6.42
N ARG A 78 -8.01 19.30 -6.95
CA ARG A 78 -7.89 18.95 -8.37
C ARG A 78 -8.81 19.76 -9.30
N THR A 79 -9.48 20.79 -8.82
CA THR A 79 -10.20 21.73 -9.67
C THR A 79 -9.30 22.33 -10.78
N ILE A 80 -8.01 22.46 -10.49
CA ILE A 80 -6.99 22.93 -11.47
C ILE A 80 -6.47 21.78 -12.39
N ALA A 81 -6.87 20.54 -12.15
CA ALA A 81 -6.48 19.33 -12.89
C ALA A 81 -7.68 18.36 -12.95
N PRO A 82 -8.80 18.78 -13.60
CA PRO A 82 -10.08 18.05 -13.51
C PRO A 82 -10.06 16.72 -14.26
N GLU A 83 -9.30 16.63 -15.33
CA GLU A 83 -9.26 15.44 -16.20
C GLU A 83 -7.98 14.64 -15.96
N LEU A 84 -8.16 13.35 -15.66
CA LEU A 84 -7.07 12.39 -15.49
C LEU A 84 -7.36 11.16 -16.35
N PRO A 85 -6.36 10.53 -16.98
CA PRO A 85 -6.57 9.33 -17.81
C PRO A 85 -6.79 8.06 -16.95
N PHE A 86 -6.88 8.17 -15.62
CA PHE A 86 -7.14 7.09 -14.69
C PHE A 86 -8.15 7.50 -13.62
N GLN A 87 -8.74 6.50 -12.97
CA GLN A 87 -9.71 6.72 -11.89
C GLN A 87 -9.01 6.89 -10.54
N LEU A 88 -9.59 7.71 -9.67
CA LEU A 88 -9.26 7.78 -8.26
C LEU A 88 -10.28 6.98 -7.45
N LYS A 89 -9.78 6.07 -6.59
CA LYS A 89 -10.58 5.33 -5.63
C LYS A 89 -10.32 5.91 -4.25
N PHE A 90 -11.37 6.21 -3.50
CA PHE A 90 -11.26 6.83 -2.18
C PHE A 90 -11.61 5.83 -1.08
N ILE A 91 -10.78 5.79 -0.04
CA ILE A 91 -11.03 5.04 1.20
C ILE A 91 -10.89 6.04 2.34
N GLU A 92 -12.01 6.41 2.95
CA GLU A 92 -12.04 7.33 4.07
C GLU A 92 -11.95 6.58 5.40
N LEU A 93 -11.09 7.06 6.29
CA LEU A 93 -10.86 6.50 7.62
C LEU A 93 -11.79 7.18 8.63
N GLU A 94 -12.70 6.43 9.21
CA GLU A 94 -13.66 6.93 10.19
C GLU A 94 -13.39 6.40 11.61
N GLU A 95 -12.84 5.20 11.72
CA GLU A 95 -12.54 4.56 12.99
C GLU A 95 -11.10 4.81 13.44
N ASN A 96 -10.79 4.43 14.68
CA ASN A 96 -9.47 4.62 15.23
C ASN A 96 -8.41 3.65 14.65
N ARG A 97 -8.85 2.54 14.06
CA ARG A 97 -7.97 1.51 13.49
C ARG A 97 -8.59 0.91 12.25
N HIS A 98 -7.79 0.74 11.22
CA HIS A 98 -8.18 0.10 9.96
C HIS A 98 -7.05 -0.79 9.47
N GLN A 99 -7.40 -1.84 8.73
CA GLN A 99 -6.44 -2.65 8.00
C GLN A 99 -6.95 -2.90 6.58
N PHE A 100 -6.06 -2.76 5.61
CA PHE A 100 -6.34 -2.97 4.19
C PHE A 100 -5.31 -3.88 3.56
N HIS A 101 -5.75 -4.68 2.59
CA HIS A 101 -4.88 -5.48 1.72
C HIS A 101 -4.98 -4.91 0.31
N ILE A 102 -3.93 -4.24 -0.17
CA ILE A 102 -3.92 -3.60 -1.49
C ILE A 102 -2.63 -4.00 -2.21
N GLY A 103 -2.77 -4.79 -3.28
CA GLY A 103 -1.62 -5.36 -3.98
C GLY A 103 -0.71 -6.13 -3.02
N PRO A 104 0.60 -5.85 -2.99
CA PRO A 104 1.53 -6.55 -2.10
C PRO A 104 1.54 -6.01 -0.67
N TYR A 105 0.74 -4.97 -0.37
CA TYR A 105 0.79 -4.26 0.90
C TYR A 105 -0.32 -4.69 1.85
N VAL A 106 0.03 -4.91 3.11
CA VAL A 106 -0.87 -4.86 4.26
C VAL A 106 -0.67 -3.49 4.90
N ILE A 107 -1.73 -2.69 4.93
CA ILE A 107 -1.72 -1.29 5.38
C ILE A 107 -2.56 -1.21 6.64
N ASP A 108 -1.93 -0.95 7.78
CA ASP A 108 -2.61 -0.61 9.00
C ASP A 108 -2.62 0.92 9.16
N ALA A 109 -3.79 1.50 9.38
CA ALA A 109 -3.95 2.91 9.73
C ALA A 109 -4.44 3.02 11.17
N TYR A 110 -3.82 3.90 11.95
CA TYR A 110 -4.16 4.09 13.36
C TYR A 110 -4.20 5.57 13.74
N ARG A 111 -5.21 5.91 14.53
CA ARG A 111 -5.44 7.30 14.96
C ARG A 111 -4.33 7.78 15.87
N VAL A 112 -3.81 8.98 15.61
CA VAL A 112 -2.79 9.66 16.42
C VAL A 112 -3.33 10.98 16.99
N ASN A 113 -2.56 11.64 17.84
CA ASN A 113 -2.98 12.85 18.56
C ASN A 113 -2.44 14.12 17.90
N HIS A 114 -3.27 14.74 17.08
CA HIS A 114 -3.01 16.01 16.43
C HIS A 114 -4.22 16.94 16.56
N ASN A 115 -4.11 18.20 16.17
CA ASN A 115 -5.20 19.21 16.22
C ASN A 115 -6.30 18.96 15.15
N VAL A 116 -6.03 18.11 14.17
CA VAL A 116 -7.00 17.64 13.17
C VAL A 116 -7.05 16.11 13.16
N ALA A 117 -7.97 15.54 12.38
CA ALA A 117 -8.00 14.11 12.15
C ALA A 117 -6.69 13.65 11.51
N CYS A 118 -5.88 12.86 12.22
CA CYS A 118 -4.56 12.41 11.79
C CYS A 118 -4.35 10.94 12.08
N TYR A 119 -3.71 10.24 11.14
CA TYR A 119 -3.41 8.80 11.22
C TYR A 119 -1.93 8.54 10.97
N GLY A 120 -1.36 7.61 11.74
CA GLY A 120 -0.13 6.93 11.39
C GLY A 120 -0.43 5.70 10.54
N TYR A 121 0.59 5.22 9.84
CA TYR A 121 0.49 4.05 8.97
C TYR A 121 1.60 3.06 9.27
N SER A 122 1.25 1.77 9.34
CA SER A 122 2.21 0.68 9.33
C SER A 122 2.01 -0.14 8.06
N ILE A 123 3.05 -0.20 7.24
CA ILE A 123 3.03 -0.86 5.93
C ILE A 123 3.85 -2.14 6.05
N SER A 124 3.18 -3.27 5.85
CA SER A 124 3.85 -4.57 5.83
C SER A 124 3.83 -5.17 4.43
N ILE A 125 4.93 -5.79 4.06
CA ILE A 125 5.07 -6.60 2.84
C ILE A 125 5.36 -8.03 3.31
N PRO A 126 4.34 -8.89 3.41
CA PRO A 126 4.53 -10.27 3.85
C PRO A 126 5.37 -11.04 2.85
N ARG A 127 6.11 -12.03 3.33
CA ARG A 127 6.91 -12.92 2.48
C ARG A 127 6.52 -14.37 2.76
N ALA A 128 5.90 -14.99 1.78
CA ALA A 128 5.58 -16.41 1.82
C ALA A 128 6.84 -17.28 2.03
N GLY A 129 6.65 -18.46 2.54
CA GLY A 129 7.66 -19.50 2.65
C GLY A 129 8.38 -19.76 1.33
N ARG A 130 9.55 -20.38 1.40
CA ARG A 130 10.22 -20.89 0.20
C ARG A 130 9.45 -22.10 -0.32
N PHE A 131 9.44 -22.24 -1.64
CA PHE A 131 8.91 -23.45 -2.25
C PHE A 131 9.69 -24.68 -1.77
N ASP A 132 8.97 -25.69 -1.29
CA ASP A 132 9.49 -26.93 -0.75
C ASP A 132 9.13 -28.09 -1.68
N VAL A 133 10.12 -28.52 -2.47
CA VAL A 133 9.94 -29.58 -3.48
C VAL A 133 9.58 -30.92 -2.82
N GLU A 134 10.20 -31.24 -1.69
CA GLU A 134 9.96 -32.51 -1.01
C GLU A 134 8.57 -32.55 -0.40
N ARG A 135 8.12 -31.44 0.18
CA ARG A 135 6.74 -31.28 0.66
C ARG A 135 5.72 -31.39 -0.46
N ALA A 136 5.97 -30.73 -1.59
CA ALA A 136 5.10 -30.78 -2.77
C ALA A 136 4.96 -32.21 -3.31
N LYS A 137 6.07 -32.96 -3.37
CA LYS A 137 6.09 -34.38 -3.77
C LYS A 137 5.36 -35.27 -2.77
N ALA A 138 5.63 -35.08 -1.47
CA ALA A 138 5.01 -35.85 -0.40
C ALA A 138 3.48 -35.72 -0.39
N GLN A 139 2.99 -34.53 -0.77
CA GLN A 139 1.56 -34.25 -0.89
C GLN A 139 0.98 -34.56 -2.28
N ASN A 140 1.74 -35.19 -3.16
CA ASN A 140 1.34 -35.51 -4.53
C ASN A 140 0.83 -34.31 -5.33
N VAL A 141 1.38 -33.12 -5.12
CA VAL A 141 0.98 -31.91 -5.85
C VAL A 141 1.51 -31.99 -7.28
N PRO A 142 0.65 -31.89 -8.31
CA PRO A 142 1.08 -31.94 -9.70
C PRO A 142 2.04 -30.78 -10.04
N MET A 143 3.12 -31.05 -10.76
CA MET A 143 4.12 -30.05 -11.15
C MET A 143 3.49 -28.85 -11.90
N LYS A 144 2.43 -29.10 -12.68
CA LYS A 144 1.68 -28.03 -13.39
C LYS A 144 1.07 -26.98 -12.45
N ALA A 145 0.84 -27.33 -11.18
CA ALA A 145 0.29 -26.43 -10.15
C ALA A 145 1.36 -25.63 -9.39
N TRP A 146 2.61 -26.06 -9.37
CA TRP A 146 3.66 -25.53 -8.49
C TRP A 146 3.86 -24.03 -8.61
N SER A 147 3.97 -23.51 -9.84
CA SER A 147 4.23 -22.08 -10.07
C SER A 147 3.07 -21.18 -9.59
N ARG A 148 1.83 -21.67 -9.71
CA ARG A 148 0.66 -20.92 -9.28
C ARG A 148 0.49 -20.95 -7.77
N LEU A 149 0.70 -22.14 -7.17
CA LEU A 149 0.69 -22.30 -5.70
C LEU A 149 1.81 -21.47 -5.04
N GLN A 150 3.00 -21.44 -5.65
CA GLN A 150 4.10 -20.60 -5.17
C GLN A 150 3.75 -19.10 -5.15
N LYS A 151 2.86 -18.67 -6.04
CA LYS A 151 2.35 -17.29 -6.11
C LYS A 151 1.18 -17.01 -5.15
N GLY A 152 0.79 -18.01 -4.34
CA GLY A 152 -0.30 -17.88 -3.38
C GLY A 152 -1.69 -18.23 -3.94
N GLU A 153 -1.80 -18.75 -5.16
CA GLU A 153 -3.08 -19.14 -5.74
C GLU A 153 -3.54 -20.50 -5.20
N THR A 154 -4.83 -20.61 -4.86
CA THR A 154 -5.48 -21.90 -4.62
C THR A 154 -6.03 -22.42 -5.93
N LEU A 155 -5.84 -23.71 -6.21
CA LEU A 155 -6.23 -24.35 -7.47
C LEU A 155 -7.09 -25.56 -7.22
N GLU A 156 -8.09 -25.75 -8.09
CA GLU A 156 -8.83 -27.00 -8.18
C GLU A 156 -8.44 -27.72 -9.49
N LEU A 157 -7.91 -28.93 -9.38
CA LEU A 157 -7.50 -29.76 -10.51
C LEU A 157 -8.03 -31.17 -10.29
N ASP A 158 -8.75 -31.68 -11.28
CA ASP A 158 -9.28 -33.06 -11.27
C ASP A 158 -10.11 -33.36 -10.00
N GLY A 159 -10.87 -32.35 -9.49
CA GLY A 159 -11.71 -32.47 -8.28
C GLY A 159 -10.93 -32.43 -6.96
N VAL A 160 -9.63 -32.12 -6.99
CA VAL A 160 -8.78 -31.93 -5.80
C VAL A 160 -8.37 -30.49 -5.67
N THR A 161 -8.55 -29.92 -4.47
CA THR A 161 -8.12 -28.56 -4.14
C THR A 161 -6.68 -28.59 -3.65
N TYR A 162 -5.84 -27.79 -4.28
CA TYR A 162 -4.44 -27.58 -3.89
C TYR A 162 -4.27 -26.16 -3.36
N THR A 163 -3.59 -26.02 -2.21
CA THR A 163 -3.38 -24.75 -1.51
C THR A 163 -1.87 -24.43 -1.38
N PRO A 164 -1.48 -23.17 -1.26
CA PRO A 164 -0.08 -22.77 -1.16
C PRO A 164 0.70 -23.46 -0.03
N ASP A 165 0.09 -23.70 1.11
CA ASP A 165 0.70 -24.37 2.26
C ASP A 165 1.16 -25.80 1.98
N MET A 166 0.59 -26.47 0.95
CA MET A 166 1.01 -27.79 0.50
C MET A 166 2.40 -27.80 -0.15
N VAL A 167 2.89 -26.64 -0.61
CA VAL A 167 4.15 -26.52 -1.33
C VAL A 167 5.10 -25.49 -0.75
N LEU A 168 4.66 -24.69 0.22
CA LEU A 168 5.47 -23.65 0.85
C LEU A 168 5.96 -24.12 2.22
N GLY A 169 7.20 -23.78 2.53
CA GLY A 169 7.75 -23.89 3.88
C GLY A 169 7.17 -22.81 4.81
N PRO A 170 7.72 -22.66 6.03
CA PRO A 170 7.26 -21.65 6.96
C PRO A 170 7.42 -20.24 6.39
N ASP A 171 6.51 -19.34 6.79
CA ASP A 171 6.57 -17.94 6.40
C ASP A 171 7.89 -17.31 6.81
N ARG A 172 8.39 -16.42 5.96
CA ARG A 172 9.63 -15.70 6.19
C ARG A 172 9.32 -14.32 6.77
N LYS A 173 10.24 -13.77 7.53
CA LYS A 173 10.14 -12.38 7.96
C LYS A 173 9.93 -11.50 6.73
N GLY A 174 8.81 -10.79 6.68
CA GLY A 174 8.51 -9.75 5.70
C GLY A 174 9.28 -8.46 5.98
N LEU A 175 8.82 -7.37 5.38
CA LEU A 175 9.28 -6.01 5.70
C LEU A 175 8.12 -5.27 6.36
N LYS A 176 8.42 -4.48 7.40
CA LYS A 176 7.45 -3.63 8.08
C LYS A 176 8.04 -2.24 8.29
N VAL A 177 7.36 -1.23 7.81
CA VAL A 177 7.71 0.18 8.01
C VAL A 177 6.56 0.87 8.69
N THR A 178 6.84 1.56 9.80
CA THR A 178 5.83 2.35 10.52
C THR A 178 6.18 3.83 10.42
N TYR A 179 5.21 4.61 9.97
CA TYR A 179 5.34 6.04 9.77
C TYR A 179 4.26 6.79 10.55
N CYS A 180 4.67 7.78 11.29
CA CYS A 180 3.78 8.77 11.88
C CYS A 180 4.48 10.13 11.90
N THR A 181 3.68 11.16 11.78
CA THR A 181 4.12 12.56 11.79
C THR A 181 3.08 13.39 12.53
N ASP A 182 3.43 14.62 12.87
CA ASP A 182 2.51 15.61 13.42
C ASP A 182 1.60 15.05 14.54
N THR A 183 2.23 14.44 15.53
CA THR A 183 1.52 13.84 16.66
C THR A 183 2.23 14.12 17.98
N ARG A 184 1.44 14.24 19.04
CA ARG A 184 1.96 14.03 20.38
C ARG A 184 2.18 12.54 20.63
N PRO A 185 3.10 12.16 21.52
CA PRO A 185 3.30 10.75 21.87
C PRO A 185 2.00 10.10 22.35
N VAL A 186 1.66 8.96 21.74
CA VAL A 186 0.52 8.12 22.12
C VAL A 186 0.93 6.66 22.08
N PRO A 187 0.43 5.80 23.00
CA PRO A 187 0.87 4.41 23.12
C PRO A 187 0.70 3.59 21.84
N VAL A 188 -0.31 3.88 21.02
CA VAL A 188 -0.59 3.18 19.77
C VAL A 188 0.58 3.23 18.78
N ILE A 189 1.42 4.26 18.82
CA ILE A 189 2.61 4.36 17.96
C ILE A 189 3.59 3.24 18.29
N ALA A 190 3.88 3.01 19.57
CA ALA A 190 4.77 1.95 19.99
C ALA A 190 4.20 0.56 19.66
N GLU A 191 2.89 0.38 19.81
CA GLU A 191 2.19 -0.86 19.44
C GLU A 191 2.40 -1.21 17.95
N TYR A 192 2.16 -0.25 17.05
CA TYR A 192 2.33 -0.49 15.62
C TYR A 192 3.78 -0.49 15.15
N ALA A 193 4.70 0.15 15.90
CA ALA A 193 6.13 0.12 15.63
C ALA A 193 6.81 -1.18 16.10
N GLU A 194 6.13 -2.00 16.90
CA GLU A 194 6.68 -3.27 17.35
C GLU A 194 7.07 -4.15 16.16
N HIS A 195 8.32 -4.65 16.18
CA HIS A 195 8.94 -5.43 15.11
C HIS A 195 9.05 -4.72 13.73
N ALA A 196 8.88 -3.40 13.67
CA ALA A 196 9.15 -2.65 12.44
C ALA A 196 10.66 -2.66 12.11
N ASP A 197 10.96 -2.64 10.81
CA ASP A 197 12.34 -2.54 10.30
C ASP A 197 12.78 -1.07 10.20
N LEU A 198 11.79 -0.14 10.16
CA LEU A 198 11.97 1.31 10.15
C LEU A 198 10.74 1.98 10.74
#